data_e58c82de0034b38bb8b4de51cac291c2
#
_entry.id   e58c82de0034b38bb8b4de51cac291c2
#
_cell.length_a   1.000
_cell.length_b   1.000
_cell.length_c   1.000
_cell.angle_alpha   90.00
_cell.angle_beta   90.00
_cell.angle_gamma   90.00
#
_symmetry.space_group_name_H-M   'P 1'
#
loop_
_entity.id
_entity.type
_entity.pdbx_description
1 polymer ?
#
loop_
_entity_poly.entity_id
_entity_poly.type
_entity_poly.pdbx_seq_one_letter_code
_entity_poly.pdbx_strand_id
1 'polypeptide(L)'
;MFKKIRSVYKTRKFNVFLFFVLLALIYSMLSKITSNYTKTIVFAVKPVDIPSDQVVLDQSIDSIRLELNGYGYNLAKYYIDQPIVEISLNDLDKVKSKYQWTKQRNFSDLQEKFNESVSLISTSVNQIDFIIEQYESKNVPVELQLELNYKSGFDSFQEYKLSKDSITVTGPNSLIDTINVIETQKLVLNQIDSDINSAIWLKPSENQNVIYSEESIGFQLKVEKFTEESIKVPITIVNIDDNM
;
A
#
# COMPACT_ATOMS: atom_id res chain seq x y z
N MET A 1 23.66 -56.91 9.74
CA MET A 1 23.37 -56.49 8.37
C MET A 1 24.16 -55.27 7.91
N PHE A 2 24.36 -54.25 8.75
CA PHE A 2 25.09 -53.00 8.41
C PHE A 2 26.59 -53.14 8.15
N LYS A 3 27.30 -54.14 8.70
CA LYS A 3 28.74 -54.37 8.46
C LYS A 3 29.05 -54.86 7.04
N LYS A 4 28.13 -55.56 6.39
CA LYS A 4 28.30 -56.06 5.02
C LYS A 4 28.17 -54.94 3.94
N ILE A 5 27.36 -53.92 4.20
CA ILE A 5 27.17 -52.77 3.31
C ILE A 5 28.46 -51.91 3.29
N ARG A 6 29.13 -51.73 4.44
CA ARG A 6 30.33 -50.89 4.58
C ARG A 6 31.57 -51.48 3.86
N SER A 7 31.59 -52.81 3.59
CA SER A 7 32.72 -53.46 2.88
C SER A 7 32.62 -53.36 1.34
N VAL A 8 31.39 -53.20 0.82
CA VAL A 8 31.15 -53.06 -0.61
C VAL A 8 31.62 -51.69 -1.14
N TYR A 9 31.53 -50.63 -0.31
CA TYR A 9 32.02 -49.28 -0.67
C TYR A 9 33.56 -49.19 -0.83
N LYS A 10 34.31 -50.20 -0.36
CA LYS A 10 35.76 -50.18 -0.37
C LYS A 10 36.41 -50.93 -1.54
N THR A 11 35.58 -51.52 -2.43
CA THR A 11 36.08 -52.24 -3.61
C THR A 11 36.28 -51.29 -4.76
N ARG A 12 37.46 -51.30 -5.40
CA ARG A 12 37.83 -50.48 -6.53
C ARG A 12 36.80 -50.59 -7.67
N LYS A 13 36.18 -51.73 -7.84
CA LYS A 13 35.14 -51.99 -8.86
C LYS A 13 33.85 -51.25 -8.56
N PHE A 14 33.44 -51.15 -7.27
CA PHE A 14 32.23 -50.40 -6.88
C PHE A 14 32.40 -48.92 -7.09
N ASN A 15 33.55 -48.35 -6.72
CA ASN A 15 33.84 -46.94 -6.94
C ASN A 15 33.85 -46.57 -8.45
N VAL A 16 34.38 -47.43 -9.27
CA VAL A 16 34.36 -47.28 -10.73
C VAL A 16 32.91 -47.30 -11.26
N PHE A 17 32.11 -48.25 -10.82
CA PHE A 17 30.69 -48.33 -11.12
C PHE A 17 29.94 -47.05 -10.71
N LEU A 18 30.13 -46.60 -9.45
CA LEU A 18 29.51 -45.38 -8.95
C LEU A 18 29.92 -44.13 -9.75
N PHE A 19 31.19 -44.06 -10.18
CA PHE A 19 31.69 -43.00 -11.04
C PHE A 19 30.95 -42.96 -12.38
N PHE A 20 30.75 -44.09 -13.04
CA PHE A 20 30.01 -44.15 -14.33
C PHE A 20 28.52 -43.85 -14.12
N VAL A 21 27.92 -44.30 -13.02
CA VAL A 21 26.53 -43.94 -12.68
C VAL A 21 26.38 -42.41 -12.49
N LEU A 22 27.31 -41.79 -11.76
CA LEU A 22 27.35 -40.35 -11.54
C LEU A 22 27.51 -39.61 -12.90
N LEU A 23 28.43 -40.08 -13.73
CA LEU A 23 28.67 -39.49 -15.05
C LEU A 23 27.45 -39.60 -15.97
N ALA A 24 26.76 -40.75 -15.95
CA ALA A 24 25.50 -40.94 -16.67
C ALA A 24 24.37 -40.02 -16.15
N LEU A 25 24.27 -39.80 -14.84
CA LEU A 25 23.30 -38.86 -14.25
C LEU A 25 23.62 -37.44 -14.70
N ILE A 26 24.88 -37.02 -14.62
CA ILE A 26 25.31 -35.67 -15.09
C ILE A 26 24.97 -35.50 -16.56
N TYR A 27 25.31 -36.48 -17.41
CA TYR A 27 25.00 -36.44 -18.84
C TYR A 27 23.48 -36.35 -19.09
N SER A 28 22.70 -37.18 -18.38
CA SER A 28 21.22 -37.13 -18.46
C SER A 28 20.64 -35.78 -18.04
N MET A 29 21.19 -35.19 -16.98
CA MET A 29 20.78 -33.86 -16.51
C MET A 29 21.13 -32.77 -17.53
N LEU A 30 22.36 -32.79 -18.06
CA LEU A 30 22.80 -31.84 -19.08
C LEU A 30 21.94 -31.96 -20.35
N SER A 31 21.67 -33.16 -20.82
CA SER A 31 20.81 -33.39 -21.99
C SER A 31 19.40 -32.83 -21.81
N LYS A 32 18.80 -32.95 -20.61
CA LYS A 32 17.48 -32.36 -20.32
C LYS A 32 17.53 -30.85 -20.30
N ILE A 33 18.56 -30.26 -19.68
CA ILE A 33 18.69 -28.81 -19.55
C ILE A 33 18.93 -28.14 -20.90
N THR A 34 19.62 -28.81 -21.82
CA THR A 34 19.91 -28.32 -23.18
C THR A 34 18.84 -28.65 -24.21
N SER A 35 17.77 -29.36 -23.81
CA SER A 35 16.63 -29.59 -24.69
C SER A 35 15.73 -28.38 -24.76
N ASN A 36 15.03 -28.22 -25.89
CA ASN A 36 14.08 -27.13 -26.11
C ASN A 36 12.69 -27.53 -25.56
N TYR A 37 12.06 -26.64 -24.84
CA TYR A 37 10.74 -26.86 -24.19
C TYR A 37 9.81 -25.70 -24.47
N THR A 38 8.54 -26.04 -24.63
CA THR A 38 7.45 -25.06 -24.57
C THR A 38 6.76 -25.19 -23.22
N LYS A 39 6.70 -24.11 -22.47
CA LYS A 39 6.14 -24.06 -21.11
C LYS A 39 5.26 -22.84 -20.91
N THR A 40 4.13 -23.05 -20.25
CA THR A 40 3.26 -21.97 -19.78
C THR A 40 3.69 -21.53 -18.39
N ILE A 41 4.06 -20.28 -18.24
CA ILE A 41 4.55 -19.67 -17.00
C ILE A 41 3.64 -18.50 -16.65
N VAL A 42 3.35 -18.33 -15.36
CA VAL A 42 2.54 -17.22 -14.83
C VAL A 42 3.45 -16.06 -14.48
N PHE A 43 3.17 -14.89 -15.01
CA PHE A 43 3.87 -13.65 -14.75
C PHE A 43 2.94 -12.68 -14.02
N ALA A 44 3.42 -12.02 -12.97
CA ALA A 44 2.74 -10.87 -12.40
C ALA A 44 2.86 -9.68 -13.36
N VAL A 45 1.78 -8.93 -13.51
CA VAL A 45 1.75 -7.71 -14.34
C VAL A 45 2.02 -6.51 -13.45
N LYS A 46 2.99 -5.68 -13.83
CA LYS A 46 3.32 -4.46 -13.12
C LYS A 46 3.37 -3.28 -14.10
N PRO A 47 2.49 -2.28 -13.94
CA PRO A 47 2.58 -1.04 -14.69
C PRO A 47 3.83 -0.25 -14.25
N VAL A 48 4.53 0.32 -15.21
CA VAL A 48 5.70 1.19 -15.01
C VAL A 48 5.57 2.45 -15.85
N ASP A 49 6.48 3.42 -15.65
CA ASP A 49 6.48 4.72 -16.32
C ASP A 49 5.15 5.47 -16.15
N ILE A 50 4.59 5.40 -14.93
CA ILE A 50 3.38 6.13 -14.56
C ILE A 50 3.74 7.62 -14.48
N PRO A 51 3.01 8.53 -15.18
CA PRO A 51 3.21 9.96 -15.05
C PRO A 51 3.10 10.42 -13.59
N SER A 52 3.93 11.38 -13.19
CA SER A 52 4.04 11.81 -11.78
C SER A 52 2.75 12.44 -11.21
N ASP A 53 1.88 12.90 -12.08
CA ASP A 53 0.58 13.48 -11.76
C ASP A 53 -0.58 12.46 -11.76
N GLN A 54 -0.26 11.17 -11.94
CA GLN A 54 -1.24 10.10 -12.08
C GLN A 54 -0.93 8.92 -11.16
N VAL A 55 -1.96 8.14 -10.88
CA VAL A 55 -1.86 6.88 -10.15
C VAL A 55 -2.70 5.81 -10.84
N VAL A 56 -2.20 4.59 -10.82
CA VAL A 56 -2.99 3.42 -11.23
C VAL A 56 -3.79 2.96 -10.01
N LEU A 57 -5.10 3.09 -10.10
CA LEU A 57 -6.02 2.67 -9.03
C LEU A 57 -6.30 1.18 -9.06
N ASP A 58 -6.44 0.66 -10.27
CA ASP A 58 -6.82 -0.73 -10.48
C ASP A 58 -6.31 -1.23 -11.83
N GLN A 59 -6.13 -2.53 -11.93
CA GLN A 59 -5.82 -3.21 -13.18
C GLN A 59 -6.74 -4.42 -13.37
N SER A 60 -7.19 -4.61 -14.59
CA SER A 60 -8.16 -5.67 -14.89
C SER A 60 -7.61 -7.09 -14.68
N ILE A 61 -6.29 -7.24 -14.68
CA ILE A 61 -5.60 -8.54 -14.57
C ILE A 61 -4.26 -8.34 -13.86
N ASP A 62 -4.07 -9.05 -12.73
CA ASP A 62 -2.82 -8.99 -11.93
C ASP A 62 -1.76 -9.95 -12.42
N SER A 63 -2.12 -10.96 -13.18
CA SER A 63 -1.19 -11.95 -13.71
C SER A 63 -1.63 -12.50 -15.07
N ILE A 64 -0.64 -12.78 -15.91
CA ILE A 64 -0.85 -13.36 -17.24
C ILE A 64 -0.10 -14.68 -17.39
N ARG A 65 -0.67 -15.60 -18.13
CA ARG A 65 0.02 -16.82 -18.53
C ARG A 65 0.64 -16.61 -19.89
N LEU A 66 1.95 -16.80 -19.97
CA LEU A 66 2.73 -16.71 -21.19
C LEU A 66 3.25 -18.09 -21.56
N GLU A 67 3.05 -18.47 -22.78
CA GLU A 67 3.62 -19.69 -23.36
C GLU A 67 4.96 -19.34 -23.99
N LEU A 68 6.03 -19.82 -23.35
CA LEU A 68 7.41 -19.56 -23.73
C LEU A 68 8.05 -20.82 -24.31
N ASN A 69 8.82 -20.64 -25.37
CA ASN A 69 9.67 -21.67 -25.96
C ASN A 69 11.13 -21.29 -25.76
N GLY A 70 11.95 -22.25 -25.34
CA GLY A 70 13.37 -22.05 -25.14
C GLY A 70 14.05 -23.23 -24.47
N TYR A 71 15.37 -23.17 -24.38
CA TYR A 71 16.15 -24.21 -23.70
C TYR A 71 15.82 -24.27 -22.20
N GLY A 72 15.85 -25.47 -21.62
CA GLY A 72 15.48 -25.70 -20.23
C GLY A 72 16.21 -24.79 -19.25
N TYR A 73 17.51 -24.51 -19.45
CA TYR A 73 18.27 -23.60 -18.59
C TYR A 73 17.82 -22.13 -18.70
N ASN A 74 17.33 -21.69 -19.87
CA ASN A 74 16.80 -20.32 -20.03
C ASN A 74 15.42 -20.16 -19.36
N LEU A 75 14.62 -21.22 -19.37
CA LEU A 75 13.30 -21.21 -18.74
C LEU A 75 13.38 -21.40 -17.22
N ALA A 76 14.43 -22.07 -16.70
CA ALA A 76 14.58 -22.39 -15.28
C ALA A 76 14.54 -21.15 -14.37
N LYS A 77 15.08 -20.01 -14.82
CA LYS A 77 15.05 -18.75 -14.04
C LYS A 77 13.65 -18.28 -13.67
N TYR A 78 12.66 -18.52 -14.54
CA TYR A 78 11.27 -18.11 -14.31
C TYR A 78 10.51 -19.00 -13.31
N TYR A 79 11.14 -20.08 -12.82
CA TYR A 79 10.58 -20.96 -11.77
C TYR A 79 11.19 -20.70 -10.39
N ILE A 80 12.33 -19.98 -10.33
CA ILE A 80 13.03 -19.70 -9.08
C ILE A 80 12.41 -18.49 -8.38
N ASP A 81 12.17 -17.41 -9.15
CA ASP A 81 11.53 -16.19 -8.67
C ASP A 81 10.18 -16.02 -9.36
N GLN A 82 9.23 -15.37 -8.69
CA GLN A 82 7.97 -15.00 -9.35
C GLN A 82 8.29 -14.00 -10.47
N PRO A 83 8.13 -14.40 -11.73
CA PRO A 83 8.51 -13.53 -12.83
C PRO A 83 7.49 -12.39 -12.96
N ILE A 84 8.01 -11.18 -13.21
CA ILE A 84 7.22 -9.97 -13.40
C ILE A 84 7.36 -9.53 -14.87
N VAL A 85 6.25 -9.15 -15.47
CA VAL A 85 6.21 -8.43 -16.73
C VAL A 85 5.88 -6.98 -16.43
N GLU A 86 6.86 -6.11 -16.68
CA GLU A 86 6.68 -4.67 -16.60
C GLU A 86 6.05 -4.16 -17.89
N ILE A 87 4.95 -3.44 -17.77
CA ILE A 87 4.24 -2.81 -18.90
C ILE A 87 4.34 -1.30 -18.75
N SER A 88 5.07 -0.67 -19.68
CA SER A 88 5.19 0.79 -19.71
C SER A 88 3.88 1.42 -20.16
N LEU A 89 3.33 2.35 -19.38
CA LEU A 89 2.12 3.06 -19.75
C LEU A 89 2.35 4.04 -20.91
N ASN A 90 3.59 4.46 -21.16
CA ASN A 90 3.94 5.33 -22.28
C ASN A 90 3.70 4.68 -23.65
N ASP A 91 3.78 3.35 -23.69
CA ASP A 91 3.65 2.55 -24.93
C ASP A 91 2.20 2.12 -25.19
N LEU A 92 1.27 2.52 -24.32
CA LEU A 92 -0.13 2.12 -24.38
C LEU A 92 -1.05 3.22 -24.92
N ASP A 93 -2.17 2.78 -25.48
CA ASP A 93 -3.23 3.71 -25.87
C ASP A 93 -4.01 4.19 -24.65
N LYS A 94 -4.14 5.50 -24.52
CA LYS A 94 -5.01 6.11 -23.51
C LYS A 94 -6.42 6.23 -24.08
N VAL A 95 -7.35 5.51 -23.49
CA VAL A 95 -8.78 5.55 -23.84
C VAL A 95 -9.55 6.05 -22.62
N LYS A 96 -9.93 7.33 -22.63
CA LYS A 96 -10.58 8.04 -21.49
C LYS A 96 -9.66 8.01 -20.25
N SER A 97 -10.12 7.35 -19.17
CA SER A 97 -9.39 7.18 -17.90
C SER A 97 -8.65 5.85 -17.78
N LYS A 98 -8.32 5.21 -18.91
CA LYS A 98 -7.64 3.90 -18.93
C LYS A 98 -6.49 3.90 -19.91
N TYR A 99 -5.43 3.19 -19.58
CA TYR A 99 -4.44 2.71 -20.55
C TYR A 99 -4.76 1.27 -20.91
N GLN A 100 -4.67 0.96 -22.21
CA GLN A 100 -5.01 -0.37 -22.73
C GLN A 100 -3.80 -1.02 -23.37
N TRP A 101 -3.40 -2.15 -22.83
CA TRP A 101 -2.52 -3.09 -23.51
C TRP A 101 -3.36 -4.06 -24.33
N THR A 102 -3.05 -4.23 -25.60
CA THR A 102 -3.73 -5.20 -26.47
C THR A 102 -2.73 -6.13 -27.12
N LYS A 103 -3.11 -7.42 -27.23
CA LYS A 103 -2.26 -8.44 -27.86
C LYS A 103 -1.88 -8.07 -29.28
N GLN A 104 -2.82 -7.53 -30.05
CA GLN A 104 -2.58 -7.21 -31.46
C GLN A 104 -1.48 -6.16 -31.68
N ARG A 105 -1.38 -5.21 -30.76
CA ARG A 105 -0.45 -4.08 -30.87
C ARG A 105 0.86 -4.29 -30.11
N ASN A 106 0.76 -4.78 -28.88
CA ASN A 106 1.87 -4.81 -27.95
C ASN A 106 2.53 -6.19 -27.77
N PHE A 107 2.16 -7.18 -28.61
CA PHE A 107 2.75 -8.52 -28.51
C PHE A 107 4.25 -8.53 -28.85
N SER A 108 4.67 -7.74 -29.83
CA SER A 108 6.08 -7.61 -30.21
C SER A 108 6.91 -7.00 -29.07
N ASP A 109 6.41 -5.94 -28.44
CA ASP A 109 7.08 -5.26 -27.32
C ASP A 109 7.19 -6.20 -26.11
N LEU A 110 6.17 -7.04 -25.91
CA LEU A 110 6.21 -8.08 -24.89
C LEU A 110 7.26 -9.16 -25.21
N GLN A 111 7.42 -9.54 -26.48
CA GLN A 111 8.46 -10.48 -26.93
C GLN A 111 9.88 -9.92 -26.70
N GLU A 112 10.09 -8.63 -26.92
CA GLU A 112 11.39 -7.98 -26.74
C GLU A 112 11.88 -7.97 -25.27
N LYS A 113 10.96 -8.13 -24.31
CA LYS A 113 11.31 -8.25 -22.88
C LYS A 113 11.98 -9.60 -22.55
N PHE A 114 11.92 -10.56 -23.45
CA PHE A 114 12.58 -11.86 -23.32
C PHE A 114 13.90 -11.86 -24.09
N ASN A 115 14.88 -12.64 -23.59
CA ASN A 115 16.14 -12.83 -24.30
C ASN A 115 15.90 -13.48 -25.67
N GLU A 116 16.77 -13.24 -26.63
CA GLU A 116 16.74 -13.88 -27.99
C GLU A 116 16.61 -15.40 -27.93
N SER A 117 17.06 -16.01 -26.83
CA SER A 117 17.00 -17.47 -26.63
C SER A 117 15.65 -17.97 -26.08
N VAL A 118 14.67 -17.07 -25.85
CA VAL A 118 13.32 -17.41 -25.37
C VAL A 118 12.30 -16.73 -26.26
N SER A 119 11.47 -17.53 -26.92
CA SER A 119 10.41 -17.04 -27.79
C SER A 119 9.06 -17.06 -27.08
N LEU A 120 8.33 -15.95 -27.12
CA LEU A 120 6.95 -15.88 -26.68
C LEU A 120 6.04 -16.44 -27.78
N ILE A 121 5.37 -17.55 -27.49
CA ILE A 121 4.47 -18.22 -28.43
C ILE A 121 3.07 -17.64 -28.35
N SER A 122 2.57 -17.50 -27.13
CA SER A 122 1.21 -17.01 -26.91
C SER A 122 1.03 -16.37 -25.52
N THR A 123 -0.04 -15.60 -25.37
CA THR A 123 -0.51 -15.06 -24.11
C THR A 123 -1.95 -15.46 -23.87
N SER A 124 -2.33 -15.68 -22.62
CA SER A 124 -3.68 -16.05 -22.20
C SER A 124 -4.70 -14.93 -22.31
N VAL A 125 -4.25 -13.68 -22.50
CA VAL A 125 -5.12 -12.51 -22.50
C VAL A 125 -5.03 -11.75 -23.81
N ASN A 126 -6.13 -11.12 -24.21
CA ASN A 126 -6.18 -10.29 -25.40
C ASN A 126 -6.05 -8.79 -25.07
N GLN A 127 -6.42 -8.41 -23.84
CA GLN A 127 -6.43 -7.03 -23.38
C GLN A 127 -6.18 -6.96 -21.87
N ILE A 128 -5.47 -5.91 -21.44
CA ILE A 128 -5.30 -5.52 -20.05
C ILE A 128 -5.61 -4.03 -19.96
N ASP A 129 -6.51 -3.67 -19.06
CA ASP A 129 -6.86 -2.28 -18.76
C ASP A 129 -6.19 -1.84 -17.45
N PHE A 130 -5.56 -0.68 -17.46
CA PHE A 130 -5.05 0.01 -16.28
C PHE A 130 -5.90 1.24 -16.04
N ILE A 131 -6.64 1.27 -14.94
CA ILE A 131 -7.48 2.40 -14.55
C ILE A 131 -6.61 3.43 -13.87
N ILE A 132 -6.61 4.65 -14.39
CA ILE A 132 -5.79 5.75 -13.90
C ILE A 132 -6.64 6.92 -13.46
N GLU A 133 -6.16 7.62 -12.45
CA GLU A 133 -6.68 8.94 -12.05
C GLU A 133 -5.54 9.93 -11.87
N GLN A 134 -5.88 11.22 -11.99
CA GLN A 134 -4.97 12.30 -11.66
C GLN A 134 -4.96 12.55 -10.16
N TYR A 135 -3.81 12.97 -9.64
CA TYR A 135 -3.71 13.52 -8.30
C TYR A 135 -4.32 14.94 -8.29
N GLU A 136 -5.22 15.14 -7.37
CA GLU A 136 -5.79 16.46 -7.07
C GLU A 136 -5.53 16.81 -5.60
N SER A 137 -5.73 18.09 -5.26
CA SER A 137 -5.55 18.57 -3.89
C SER A 137 -6.80 19.29 -3.42
N LYS A 138 -7.23 19.01 -2.18
CA LYS A 138 -8.40 19.60 -1.54
C LYS A 138 -8.05 20.02 -0.12
N ASN A 139 -8.53 21.17 0.31
CA ASN A 139 -8.46 21.59 1.70
C ASN A 139 -9.61 20.96 2.50
N VAL A 140 -9.27 20.26 3.58
CA VAL A 140 -10.22 19.53 4.41
C VAL A 140 -10.11 20.01 5.84
N PRO A 141 -11.25 20.34 6.52
CA PRO A 141 -11.24 20.75 7.91
C PRO A 141 -10.79 19.61 8.84
N VAL A 142 -10.16 19.98 9.94
CA VAL A 142 -9.72 19.05 10.98
C VAL A 142 -10.71 19.07 12.15
N GLU A 143 -11.17 17.88 12.54
CA GLU A 143 -12.00 17.66 13.70
C GLU A 143 -11.20 17.05 14.85
N LEU A 144 -11.23 17.74 15.98
CA LEU A 144 -10.50 17.30 17.18
C LEU A 144 -11.29 16.26 17.95
N GLN A 145 -10.60 15.19 18.33
CA GLN A 145 -11.09 14.19 19.27
C GLN A 145 -10.46 14.44 20.64
N LEU A 146 -11.12 15.31 21.46
CA LEU A 146 -10.61 15.77 22.75
C LEU A 146 -11.45 15.28 23.92
N GLU A 147 -10.76 14.93 24.99
CA GLU A 147 -11.37 14.71 26.32
C GLU A 147 -10.54 15.47 27.36
N LEU A 148 -11.12 16.54 27.89
CA LEU A 148 -10.46 17.46 28.83
C LEU A 148 -11.05 17.29 30.21
N ASN A 149 -10.23 16.90 31.18
CA ASN A 149 -10.61 16.76 32.59
C ASN A 149 -9.77 17.72 33.44
N TYR A 150 -10.39 18.81 33.85
CA TYR A 150 -9.72 19.84 34.65
C TYR A 150 -9.59 19.41 36.12
N LYS A 151 -8.55 19.91 36.77
CA LYS A 151 -8.36 19.82 38.20
C LYS A 151 -9.36 20.75 38.90
N SER A 152 -9.82 20.38 40.08
CA SER A 152 -10.78 21.20 40.85
C SER A 152 -10.28 22.64 41.00
N GLY A 153 -11.14 23.61 40.66
CA GLY A 153 -10.82 25.05 40.68
C GLY A 153 -10.09 25.57 39.45
N PHE A 154 -10.03 24.79 38.38
CA PHE A 154 -9.45 25.21 37.10
C PHE A 154 -10.45 24.92 35.96
N ASP A 155 -10.45 25.81 34.95
CA ASP A 155 -11.26 25.66 33.75
C ASP A 155 -10.67 26.48 32.61
N SER A 156 -11.19 26.27 31.39
CA SER A 156 -10.90 27.10 30.24
C SER A 156 -12.11 27.95 29.87
N PHE A 157 -11.97 29.25 29.95
CA PHE A 157 -13.01 30.22 29.55
C PHE A 157 -12.86 30.65 28.08
N GLN A 158 -11.83 30.23 27.43
CA GLN A 158 -11.57 30.49 26.03
C GLN A 158 -11.63 29.19 25.22
N GLU A 159 -12.08 29.30 23.99
CA GLU A 159 -11.94 28.19 23.07
C GLU A 159 -10.46 27.89 22.82
N TYR A 160 -10.15 26.62 22.57
CA TYR A 160 -8.82 26.21 22.18
C TYR A 160 -8.44 26.85 20.83
N LYS A 161 -7.15 27.00 20.59
CA LYS A 161 -6.62 27.47 19.33
C LYS A 161 -5.84 26.36 18.63
N LEU A 162 -6.11 26.20 17.35
CA LEU A 162 -5.33 25.34 16.46
C LEU A 162 -4.34 26.17 15.67
N SER A 163 -3.20 25.58 15.35
CA SER A 163 -2.26 26.21 14.41
C SER A 163 -2.84 26.30 13.01
N LYS A 164 -3.67 25.30 12.64
CA LYS A 164 -4.46 25.23 11.41
C LYS A 164 -5.79 24.55 11.69
N ASP A 165 -6.84 25.05 11.11
CA ASP A 165 -8.20 24.50 11.19
C ASP A 165 -8.49 23.53 10.01
N SER A 166 -7.64 23.55 8.98
CA SER A 166 -7.74 22.73 7.78
C SER A 166 -6.35 22.36 7.27
N ILE A 167 -6.24 21.23 6.59
CA ILE A 167 -5.03 20.76 5.93
C ILE A 167 -5.30 20.39 4.47
N THR A 168 -4.26 20.42 3.65
CA THR A 168 -4.35 19.99 2.26
C THR A 168 -4.22 18.47 2.19
N VAL A 169 -5.19 17.83 1.55
CA VAL A 169 -5.20 16.41 1.19
C VAL A 169 -4.92 16.29 -0.29
N THR A 170 -3.96 15.48 -0.66
CA THR A 170 -3.61 15.19 -2.05
C THR A 170 -3.81 13.70 -2.33
N GLY A 171 -4.48 13.37 -3.42
CA GLY A 171 -4.77 12.00 -3.80
C GLY A 171 -5.57 11.92 -5.09
N PRO A 172 -5.91 10.68 -5.53
CA PRO A 172 -6.85 10.48 -6.62
C PRO A 172 -8.20 11.13 -6.34
N ASN A 173 -8.79 11.77 -7.35
CA ASN A 173 -10.03 12.53 -7.17
C ASN A 173 -11.14 11.70 -6.53
N SER A 174 -11.36 10.47 -7.00
CA SER A 174 -12.37 9.56 -6.45
C SER A 174 -12.21 9.26 -4.95
N LEU A 175 -10.99 9.29 -4.44
CA LEU A 175 -10.68 9.04 -3.03
C LEU A 175 -10.84 10.32 -2.20
N ILE A 176 -10.26 11.44 -2.65
CA ILE A 176 -10.30 12.68 -1.86
C ILE A 176 -11.68 13.33 -1.82
N ASP A 177 -12.52 13.11 -2.84
CA ASP A 177 -13.89 13.63 -2.86
C ASP A 177 -14.73 13.10 -1.70
N THR A 178 -14.47 11.90 -1.25
CA THR A 178 -15.16 11.27 -0.10
C THR A 178 -14.68 11.80 1.25
N ILE A 179 -13.52 12.43 1.32
CA ILE A 179 -12.91 12.93 2.56
C ILE A 179 -13.45 14.35 2.82
N ASN A 180 -14.38 14.49 3.76
CA ASN A 180 -14.98 15.77 4.11
C ASN A 180 -14.43 16.35 5.42
N VAL A 181 -13.82 15.52 6.26
CA VAL A 181 -13.24 15.88 7.55
C VAL A 181 -12.07 14.94 7.86
N ILE A 182 -11.06 15.45 8.55
CA ILE A 182 -9.95 14.66 9.06
C ILE A 182 -9.98 14.70 10.57
N GLU A 183 -10.09 13.54 11.17
CA GLU A 183 -10.08 13.42 12.63
C GLU A 183 -8.64 13.41 13.17
N THR A 184 -8.46 13.96 14.35
CA THR A 184 -7.23 13.75 15.12
C THR A 184 -7.26 12.39 15.83
N GLN A 185 -6.11 11.92 16.27
CA GLN A 185 -6.05 10.88 17.29
C GLN A 185 -6.68 11.42 18.58
N LYS A 186 -7.33 10.54 19.37
CA LYS A 186 -7.96 10.94 20.62
C LYS A 186 -6.92 11.44 21.63
N LEU A 187 -7.05 12.68 22.04
CA LEU A 187 -6.23 13.27 23.09
C LEU A 187 -7.05 13.34 24.39
N VAL A 188 -6.59 12.60 25.40
CA VAL A 188 -7.19 12.62 26.75
C VAL A 188 -6.24 13.33 27.71
N LEU A 189 -6.67 14.45 28.25
CA LEU A 189 -5.90 15.23 29.20
C LEU A 189 -6.59 15.23 30.56
N ASN A 190 -5.87 14.82 31.61
CA ASN A 190 -6.40 14.71 32.95
C ASN A 190 -5.70 15.65 33.94
N GLN A 191 -6.40 16.11 34.97
CA GLN A 191 -5.87 16.96 36.03
C GLN A 191 -5.23 18.26 35.48
N ILE A 192 -5.92 18.88 34.52
CA ILE A 192 -5.42 20.09 33.85
C ILE A 192 -5.47 21.26 34.83
N ASP A 193 -4.30 21.87 35.10
CA ASP A 193 -4.15 23.00 36.06
C ASP A 193 -3.26 24.14 35.52
N SER A 194 -2.86 24.06 34.25
CA SER A 194 -2.01 25.04 33.58
C SER A 194 -2.23 25.03 32.06
N ASP A 195 -1.79 26.09 31.37
CA ASP A 195 -1.87 26.24 29.93
C ASP A 195 -1.24 25.05 29.23
N ILE A 196 -1.88 24.62 28.15
CA ILE A 196 -1.41 23.50 27.31
C ILE A 196 -0.96 24.05 25.97
N ASN A 197 0.21 23.60 25.53
CA ASN A 197 0.73 23.83 24.19
C ASN A 197 1.39 22.53 23.70
N SER A 198 0.72 21.85 22.80
CA SER A 198 1.16 20.54 22.30
C SER A 198 0.81 20.34 20.84
N ALA A 199 1.39 19.34 20.21
CA ALA A 199 0.97 18.86 18.90
C ALA A 199 -0.01 17.69 19.07
N ILE A 200 -1.04 17.67 18.24
CA ILE A 200 -1.98 16.55 18.14
C ILE A 200 -1.79 15.88 16.78
N TRP A 201 -1.59 14.59 16.80
CA TRP A 201 -1.43 13.79 15.59
C TRP A 201 -2.76 13.59 14.88
N LEU A 202 -2.75 13.70 13.57
CA LEU A 202 -3.88 13.35 12.75
C LEU A 202 -4.03 11.83 12.67
N LYS A 203 -5.25 11.36 12.47
CA LYS A 203 -5.51 9.95 12.17
C LYS A 203 -4.99 9.67 10.77
N PRO A 204 -4.11 8.68 10.58
CA PRO A 204 -3.53 8.41 9.27
C PRO A 204 -4.60 7.99 8.28
N SER A 205 -4.37 8.30 7.00
CA SER A 205 -5.23 7.80 5.92
C SER A 205 -5.17 6.28 5.84
N GLU A 206 -6.31 5.64 5.61
CA GLU A 206 -6.40 4.20 5.35
C GLU A 206 -5.87 3.83 3.96
N ASN A 207 -5.83 4.80 3.03
CA ASN A 207 -5.38 4.61 1.67
C ASN A 207 -3.99 5.21 1.46
N GLN A 208 -3.05 4.41 0.97
CA GLN A 208 -1.66 4.82 0.74
C GLN A 208 -1.51 5.87 -0.38
N ASN A 209 -2.51 6.01 -1.24
CA ASN A 209 -2.51 7.00 -2.31
C ASN A 209 -3.03 8.38 -1.85
N VAL A 210 -3.43 8.51 -0.58
CA VAL A 210 -3.90 9.77 0.01
C VAL A 210 -2.82 10.31 0.95
N ILE A 211 -2.34 11.51 0.65
CA ILE A 211 -1.25 12.16 1.35
C ILE A 211 -1.78 13.42 2.04
N TYR A 212 -1.48 13.59 3.31
CA TYR A 212 -1.76 14.81 4.08
C TYR A 212 -0.55 15.73 4.05
N SER A 213 -0.77 17.03 3.93
CA SER A 213 0.31 18.03 3.98
C SER A 213 1.02 18.08 5.33
N GLU A 214 0.39 17.59 6.39
CA GLU A 214 0.90 17.54 7.75
C GLU A 214 0.43 16.28 8.47
N GLU A 215 1.24 15.75 9.37
CA GLU A 215 0.91 14.59 10.18
C GLU A 215 0.34 14.99 11.54
N SER A 216 0.57 16.24 11.97
CA SER A 216 0.12 16.80 13.25
C SER A 216 -0.19 18.27 13.14
N ILE A 217 -1.04 18.77 14.02
CA ILE A 217 -1.37 20.20 14.16
C ILE A 217 -1.09 20.69 15.59
N GLY A 218 -0.72 21.95 15.73
CA GLY A 218 -0.52 22.58 17.03
C GLY A 218 -1.86 22.84 17.73
N PHE A 219 -1.92 22.53 19.02
CA PHE A 219 -3.04 22.74 19.90
C PHE A 219 -2.63 23.60 21.07
N GLN A 220 -3.40 24.64 21.36
CA GLN A 220 -3.20 25.53 22.47
C GLN A 220 -4.50 25.71 23.27
N LEU A 221 -4.42 25.51 24.58
CA LEU A 221 -5.53 25.71 25.50
C LEU A 221 -5.05 26.58 26.64
N LYS A 222 -5.78 27.69 26.92
CA LYS A 222 -5.54 28.51 28.08
C LYS A 222 -6.37 28.03 29.23
N VAL A 223 -5.76 27.94 30.42
CA VAL A 223 -6.37 27.42 31.63
C VAL A 223 -6.28 28.45 32.75
N GLU A 224 -7.38 28.77 33.34
CA GLU A 224 -7.45 29.77 34.40
C GLU A 224 -7.97 29.13 35.69
N LYS A 225 -7.49 29.67 36.80
CA LYS A 225 -8.01 29.29 38.11
C LYS A 225 -9.23 30.12 38.43
N PHE A 226 -10.31 29.48 38.84
CA PHE A 226 -11.52 30.17 39.30
C PHE A 226 -11.86 29.84 40.73
N THR A 227 -12.64 30.72 41.34
CA THR A 227 -13.16 30.54 42.69
C THR A 227 -14.69 30.72 42.67
N GLU A 228 -15.41 29.76 43.20
CA GLU A 228 -16.87 29.86 43.33
C GLU A 228 -17.23 30.65 44.59
N GLU A 229 -18.11 31.66 44.46
CA GLU A 229 -18.68 32.39 45.55
C GLU A 229 -20.21 32.31 45.52
N SER A 230 -20.81 32.01 46.66
CA SER A 230 -22.26 31.94 46.77
C SER A 230 -22.81 33.28 47.16
N ILE A 231 -23.57 33.93 46.28
CA ILE A 231 -24.28 35.18 46.57
C ILE A 231 -25.71 34.84 46.86
N LYS A 232 -26.16 35.28 48.11
CA LYS A 232 -27.55 35.19 48.46
C LYS A 232 -28.27 36.44 47.96
N VAL A 233 -29.12 36.30 46.98
CA VAL A 233 -29.95 37.36 46.45
C VAL A 233 -31.30 37.33 47.18
N PRO A 234 -31.64 38.34 47.95
CA PRO A 234 -32.96 38.42 48.55
C PRO A 234 -34.01 38.71 47.47
N ILE A 235 -34.98 37.85 47.34
CA ILE A 235 -36.15 38.07 46.47
C ILE A 235 -37.27 38.68 47.29
N THR A 236 -37.67 39.91 46.96
CA THR A 236 -38.84 40.53 47.51
C THR A 236 -39.99 40.42 46.51
N ILE A 237 -41.02 39.70 46.91
CA ILE A 237 -42.25 39.61 46.11
C ILE A 237 -43.07 40.83 46.35
N VAL A 238 -43.20 41.70 45.35
CA VAL A 238 -44.07 42.88 45.36
C VAL A 238 -45.34 42.60 44.55
N ASN A 239 -46.47 43.06 44.97
CA ASN A 239 -47.81 42.84 44.40
C ASN A 239 -48.32 41.39 44.53
N ILE A 240 -48.54 40.92 45.75
CA ILE A 240 -49.49 39.86 46.00
C ILE A 240 -50.84 40.53 46.02
N ASP A 241 -51.69 40.30 45.01
CA ASP A 241 -53.10 40.72 45.08
C ASP A 241 -53.78 39.96 46.23
N ASP A 242 -54.29 40.68 47.22
CA ASP A 242 -54.99 40.13 48.39
C ASP A 242 -56.36 39.48 48.04
N ASN A 243 -56.60 39.09 46.79
CA ASN A 243 -57.82 38.45 46.36
C ASN A 243 -57.60 37.04 45.84
N MET A 244 -57.34 36.08 46.70
CA MET A 244 -57.73 34.67 46.56
C MET A 244 -58.37 34.17 47.82
#